data_ee88ab02ed79ac1098605945af4361c1
#
_entry.id   ee88ab02ed79ac1098605945af4361c1
#
_cell.length_a   1.000
_cell.length_b   1.000
_cell.length_c   1.000
_cell.angle_alpha   90.00
_cell.angle_beta   90.00
_cell.angle_gamma   90.00
#
_symmetry.space_group_name_H-M   'P 1'
#
loop_
_entity.id
_entity.type
_entity.pdbx_description
1 polymer ?
#
loop_
_entity_poly.entity_id
_entity_poly.type
_entity_poly.pdbx_seq_one_letter_code
_entity_poly.pdbx_strand_id
1 'polypeptide(L)'
;MPLPTRALLDNELNDLNQSVLSLSSMVDEAIGAAVTALLTSDVPLAESIMAGDADINRLRFQIEEKAYVILSTQQPLARDLRTVIAAIHFAIELERIGDHAAGIARVVQRIGSLSHPVVFEADGLDETAPAAGGMVLQDATVSDAPVLRLKLSRLPKMAKRARDMLRRATEAYIERDTEKANAIIKRDRKIDNQYRKFFAEAMAEIASRHVAELPTYMLWIAHNLERIGDRTTNLAERVIFMVTGQYTEVLEDYD
;
A
#
# COMPACT_ATOMS: atom_id res chain seq x y z
N MET A 1 -5.42 -44.50 2.63
CA MET A 1 -4.28 -44.60 1.71
C MET A 1 -3.46 -43.31 1.90
N PRO A 2 -2.18 -43.33 2.28
CA PRO A 2 -1.41 -42.10 2.38
C PRO A 2 -1.34 -41.43 0.99
N LEU A 3 -1.55 -40.14 0.94
CA LEU A 3 -1.37 -39.36 -0.30
C LEU A 3 0.07 -39.55 -0.80
N PRO A 4 0.30 -39.64 -2.12
CA PRO A 4 1.65 -39.57 -2.65
C PRO A 4 2.33 -38.30 -2.11
N THR A 5 3.57 -38.37 -1.70
CA THR A 5 4.35 -37.26 -1.11
C THR A 5 4.25 -35.98 -1.94
N ARG A 6 4.19 -36.09 -3.26
CA ARG A 6 4.03 -34.95 -4.18
C ARG A 6 2.66 -34.27 -4.04
N ALA A 7 1.57 -35.03 -3.94
CA ALA A 7 0.22 -34.45 -3.79
C ALA A 7 0.05 -33.70 -2.47
N LEU A 8 0.74 -34.16 -1.41
CA LEU A 8 0.73 -33.45 -0.14
C LEU A 8 1.44 -32.09 -0.25
N LEU A 9 2.64 -32.07 -0.84
CA LEU A 9 3.37 -30.82 -1.08
C LEU A 9 2.58 -29.84 -1.96
N ASP A 10 1.96 -30.32 -3.03
CA ASP A 10 1.16 -29.48 -3.93
C ASP A 10 -0.03 -28.84 -3.19
N ASN A 11 -0.70 -29.58 -2.29
CA ASN A 11 -1.77 -29.04 -1.45
C ASN A 11 -1.25 -27.98 -0.46
N GLU A 12 -0.15 -28.26 0.23
CA GLU A 12 0.44 -27.31 1.17
C GLU A 12 0.91 -26.01 0.49
N LEU A 13 1.49 -26.10 -0.73
CA LEU A 13 1.86 -24.94 -1.53
C LEU A 13 0.63 -24.13 -1.98
N ASN A 14 -0.46 -24.80 -2.34
CA ASN A 14 -1.72 -24.13 -2.68
C ASN A 14 -2.30 -23.40 -1.48
N ASP A 15 -2.32 -24.02 -0.30
CA ASP A 15 -2.80 -23.41 0.94
C ASP A 15 -1.93 -22.20 1.35
N LEU A 16 -0.63 -22.29 1.16
CA LEU A 16 0.31 -21.19 1.37
C LEU A 16 -0.01 -20.02 0.45
N ASN A 17 -0.19 -20.28 -0.85
CA ASN A 17 -0.54 -19.28 -1.86
C ASN A 17 -1.90 -18.62 -1.55
N GLN A 18 -2.90 -19.38 -1.11
CA GLN A 18 -4.21 -18.83 -0.70
C GLN A 18 -4.07 -17.87 0.49
N SER A 19 -3.19 -18.19 1.44
CA SER A 19 -2.92 -17.30 2.57
C SER A 19 -2.26 -15.99 2.12
N VAL A 20 -1.35 -16.04 1.15
CA VAL A 20 -0.73 -14.83 0.54
C VAL A 20 -1.78 -13.98 -0.18
N LEU A 21 -2.70 -14.61 -0.94
CA LEU A 21 -3.81 -13.91 -1.60
C LEU A 21 -4.72 -13.20 -0.59
N SER A 22 -5.07 -13.89 0.50
CA SER A 22 -5.91 -13.32 1.56
C SER A 22 -5.22 -12.11 2.21
N LEU A 23 -3.93 -12.21 2.50
CA LEU A 23 -3.16 -11.10 3.05
C LEU A 23 -3.11 -9.91 2.09
N SER A 24 -2.90 -10.16 0.79
CA SER A 24 -2.90 -9.12 -0.24
C SER A 24 -4.25 -8.39 -0.33
N SER A 25 -5.38 -9.13 -0.23
CA SER A 25 -6.72 -8.54 -0.22
C SER A 25 -6.93 -7.64 0.99
N MET A 26 -6.56 -8.11 2.19
CA MET A 26 -6.67 -7.31 3.41
C MET A 26 -5.89 -6.00 3.31
N VAL A 27 -4.69 -6.06 2.76
CA VAL A 27 -3.82 -4.89 2.58
C VAL A 27 -4.39 -3.93 1.52
N ASP A 28 -4.88 -4.43 0.38
CA ASP A 28 -5.54 -3.60 -0.64
C ASP A 28 -6.77 -2.88 -0.07
N GLU A 29 -7.58 -3.57 0.71
CA GLU A 29 -8.73 -3.00 1.40
C GLU A 29 -8.30 -1.91 2.40
N ALA A 30 -7.27 -2.17 3.20
CA ALA A 30 -6.74 -1.21 4.16
C ALA A 30 -6.25 0.09 3.48
N ILE A 31 -5.54 -0.01 2.34
CA ILE A 31 -5.11 1.17 1.56
C ILE A 31 -6.35 1.96 1.07
N GLY A 32 -7.34 1.27 0.51
CA GLY A 32 -8.57 1.88 0.03
C GLY A 32 -9.33 2.60 1.13
N ALA A 33 -9.52 1.94 2.27
CA ALA A 33 -10.20 2.48 3.44
C ALA A 33 -9.45 3.68 4.03
N ALA A 34 -8.11 3.64 4.11
CA ALA A 34 -7.29 4.75 4.63
C ALA A 34 -7.44 6.03 3.79
N VAL A 35 -7.49 5.89 2.47
CA VAL A 35 -7.72 7.04 1.58
C VAL A 35 -9.17 7.52 1.66
N THR A 36 -10.13 6.61 1.81
CA THR A 36 -11.54 6.99 2.05
C THR A 36 -11.66 7.77 3.36
N ALA A 37 -11.09 7.28 4.46
CA ALA A 37 -11.08 7.97 5.75
C ALA A 37 -10.47 9.38 5.64
N LEU A 38 -9.39 9.54 4.86
CA LEU A 38 -8.80 10.84 4.58
C LEU A 38 -9.79 11.78 3.87
N LEU A 39 -10.43 11.30 2.78
CA LEU A 39 -11.30 12.12 1.94
C LEU A 39 -12.62 12.49 2.64
N THR A 40 -13.07 11.64 3.57
CA THR A 40 -14.33 11.84 4.31
C THR A 40 -14.10 12.34 5.74
N SER A 41 -12.85 12.54 6.17
CA SER A 41 -12.48 12.86 7.57
C SER A 41 -13.08 11.89 8.59
N ASP A 42 -13.20 10.62 8.20
CA ASP A 42 -13.79 9.58 9.02
C ASP A 42 -12.77 9.03 10.02
N VAL A 43 -12.72 9.65 11.22
CA VAL A 43 -11.83 9.22 12.30
C VAL A 43 -12.17 7.82 12.81
N PRO A 44 -13.44 7.44 13.03
CA PRO A 44 -13.81 6.06 13.36
C PRO A 44 -13.30 5.02 12.35
N LEU A 45 -13.41 5.30 11.06
CA LEU A 45 -12.86 4.43 10.02
C LEU A 45 -11.33 4.34 10.14
N ALA A 46 -10.64 5.46 10.37
CA ALA A 46 -9.19 5.47 10.58
C ALA A 46 -8.78 4.62 11.80
N GLU A 47 -9.51 4.70 12.90
CA GLU A 47 -9.27 3.88 14.09
C GLU A 47 -9.49 2.38 13.81
N SER A 48 -10.50 2.02 13.03
CA SER A 48 -10.74 0.62 12.65
C SER A 48 -9.62 0.05 11.79
N ILE A 49 -9.03 0.86 10.89
CA ILE A 49 -7.88 0.45 10.06
C ILE A 49 -6.66 0.19 10.94
N MET A 50 -6.38 1.09 11.89
CA MET A 50 -5.27 0.90 12.82
C MET A 50 -5.45 -0.35 13.70
N ALA A 51 -6.66 -0.66 14.12
CA ALA A 51 -6.96 -1.87 14.87
C ALA A 51 -6.82 -3.13 14.02
N GLY A 52 -7.22 -3.08 12.74
CA GLY A 52 -7.13 -4.18 11.78
C GLY A 52 -5.70 -4.57 11.40
N ASP A 53 -4.72 -3.71 11.63
CA ASP A 53 -3.31 -3.99 11.40
C ASP A 53 -2.81 -5.23 12.16
N ALA A 54 -3.34 -5.46 13.36
CA ALA A 54 -3.04 -6.66 14.15
C ALA A 54 -3.45 -7.97 13.43
N ASP A 55 -4.50 -7.95 12.59
CA ASP A 55 -4.93 -9.12 11.84
C ASP A 55 -4.04 -9.37 10.62
N ILE A 56 -3.57 -8.31 9.96
CA ILE A 56 -2.53 -8.38 8.91
C ILE A 56 -1.26 -9.01 9.48
N ASN A 57 -0.78 -8.53 10.60
CA ASN A 57 0.39 -9.06 11.31
C ASN A 57 0.21 -10.55 11.67
N ARG A 58 -0.96 -10.92 12.20
CA ARG A 58 -1.25 -12.32 12.55
C ARG A 58 -1.21 -13.24 11.34
N LEU A 59 -1.81 -12.84 10.23
CA LEU A 59 -1.82 -13.64 9.01
C LEU A 59 -0.42 -13.74 8.39
N ARG A 60 0.38 -12.69 8.45
CA ARG A 60 1.80 -12.72 8.05
C ARG A 60 2.57 -13.78 8.83
N PHE A 61 2.45 -13.83 10.18
CA PHE A 61 3.10 -14.86 10.98
C PHE A 61 2.61 -16.28 10.66
N GLN A 62 1.31 -16.45 10.40
CA GLN A 62 0.75 -17.75 9.98
C GLN A 62 1.33 -18.23 8.64
N ILE A 63 1.55 -17.31 7.69
CA ILE A 63 2.20 -17.65 6.40
C ILE A 63 3.65 -18.10 6.64
N GLU A 64 4.41 -17.41 7.48
CA GLU A 64 5.77 -17.80 7.82
C GLU A 64 5.81 -19.18 8.50
N GLU A 65 4.93 -19.41 9.49
CA GLU A 65 4.85 -20.70 10.18
C GLU A 65 4.53 -21.83 9.22
N LYS A 66 3.53 -21.68 8.33
CA LYS A 66 3.22 -22.65 7.27
C LYS A 66 4.44 -22.91 6.38
N ALA A 67 5.13 -21.87 5.97
CA ALA A 67 6.33 -21.99 5.14
C ALA A 67 7.43 -22.79 5.85
N TYR A 68 7.68 -22.54 7.13
CA TYR A 68 8.67 -23.30 7.92
C TYR A 68 8.27 -24.76 8.08
N VAL A 69 6.98 -25.06 8.26
CA VAL A 69 6.50 -26.45 8.31
C VAL A 69 6.77 -27.15 6.96
N ILE A 70 6.43 -26.51 5.83
CA ILE A 70 6.72 -27.09 4.51
C ILE A 70 8.22 -27.35 4.32
N LEU A 71 9.07 -26.38 4.68
CA LEU A 71 10.52 -26.53 4.54
C LEU A 71 11.06 -27.70 5.36
N SER A 72 10.58 -27.86 6.61
CA SER A 72 11.07 -28.89 7.53
C SER A 72 10.54 -30.29 7.22
N THR A 73 9.31 -30.42 6.73
CA THR A 73 8.63 -31.71 6.53
C THR A 73 8.69 -32.24 5.11
N GLN A 74 8.63 -31.35 4.11
CA GLN A 74 8.53 -31.74 2.71
C GLN A 74 9.85 -31.63 1.95
N GLN A 75 10.84 -30.91 2.48
CA GLN A 75 12.15 -30.68 1.85
C GLN A 75 12.03 -30.27 0.37
N PRO A 76 11.27 -29.19 0.06
CA PRO A 76 11.03 -28.80 -1.31
C PRO A 76 12.33 -28.45 -2.04
N LEU A 77 12.43 -28.78 -3.33
CA LEU A 77 13.63 -28.55 -4.12
C LEU A 77 13.37 -27.53 -5.25
N ALA A 78 14.43 -26.88 -5.66
CA ALA A 78 14.48 -25.99 -6.82
C ALA A 78 13.27 -25.02 -6.89
N ARG A 79 12.33 -25.28 -7.79
CA ARG A 79 11.15 -24.44 -8.04
C ARG A 79 10.24 -24.30 -6.79
N ASP A 80 9.98 -25.41 -6.11
CA ASP A 80 9.06 -25.43 -4.97
C ASP A 80 9.67 -24.69 -3.78
N LEU A 81 10.98 -24.87 -3.55
CA LEU A 81 11.73 -24.10 -2.56
C LEU A 81 11.64 -22.60 -2.82
N ARG A 82 11.86 -22.15 -4.07
CA ARG A 82 11.74 -20.73 -4.41
C ARG A 82 10.33 -20.18 -4.20
N THR A 83 9.29 -21.01 -4.42
CA THR A 83 7.90 -20.62 -4.14
C THR A 83 7.67 -20.37 -2.66
N VAL A 84 8.16 -21.26 -1.78
CA VAL A 84 8.02 -21.08 -0.33
C VAL A 84 8.77 -19.83 0.15
N ILE A 85 10.01 -19.63 -0.33
CA ILE A 85 10.79 -18.44 0.01
C ILE A 85 10.11 -17.16 -0.50
N ALA A 86 9.57 -17.17 -1.71
CA ALA A 86 8.83 -16.03 -2.26
C ALA A 86 7.58 -15.71 -1.41
N ALA A 87 6.84 -16.72 -0.95
CA ALA A 87 5.68 -16.53 -0.08
C ALA A 87 6.04 -15.82 1.23
N ILE A 88 7.16 -16.20 1.87
CA ILE A 88 7.67 -15.52 3.07
C ILE A 88 7.97 -14.04 2.78
N HIS A 89 8.69 -13.76 1.69
CA HIS A 89 9.00 -12.39 1.31
C HIS A 89 7.76 -11.57 0.97
N PHE A 90 6.78 -12.18 0.27
CA PHE A 90 5.49 -11.54 0.00
C PHE A 90 4.78 -11.18 1.30
N ALA A 91 4.72 -12.10 2.26
CA ALA A 91 4.06 -11.85 3.54
C ALA A 91 4.71 -10.67 4.31
N ILE A 92 6.04 -10.59 4.30
CA ILE A 92 6.79 -9.50 4.95
C ILE A 92 6.52 -8.16 4.25
N GLU A 93 6.60 -8.09 2.91
CA GLU A 93 6.38 -6.86 2.18
C GLU A 93 4.91 -6.42 2.25
N LEU A 94 3.95 -7.35 2.22
CA LEU A 94 2.52 -7.05 2.38
C LEU A 94 2.21 -6.47 3.76
N GLU A 95 2.78 -7.02 4.83
CA GLU A 95 2.64 -6.45 6.18
C GLU A 95 3.18 -5.01 6.22
N ARG A 96 4.36 -4.75 5.66
CA ARG A 96 4.91 -3.39 5.59
C ARG A 96 4.04 -2.44 4.79
N ILE A 97 3.37 -2.92 3.74
CA ILE A 97 2.37 -2.14 3.00
C ILE A 97 1.17 -1.84 3.91
N GLY A 98 0.71 -2.80 4.70
CA GLY A 98 -0.32 -2.63 5.74
C GLY A 98 0.07 -1.56 6.76
N ASP A 99 1.30 -1.60 7.27
CA ASP A 99 1.87 -0.59 8.17
C ASP A 99 1.77 0.84 7.58
N HIS A 100 2.05 0.99 6.28
CA HIS A 100 1.91 2.27 5.58
C HIS A 100 0.45 2.72 5.48
N ALA A 101 -0.49 1.79 5.24
CA ALA A 101 -1.92 2.10 5.25
C ALA A 101 -2.40 2.54 6.65
N ALA A 102 -1.99 1.83 7.70
CA ALA A 102 -2.23 2.22 9.09
C ALA A 102 -1.55 3.57 9.42
N GLY A 103 -0.38 3.84 8.83
CA GLY A 103 0.32 5.13 8.91
C GLY A 103 -0.52 6.28 8.36
N ILE A 104 -1.17 6.09 7.21
CA ILE A 104 -2.11 7.06 6.63
C ILE A 104 -3.30 7.29 7.60
N ALA A 105 -3.92 6.21 8.08
CA ALA A 105 -5.04 6.28 9.02
C ALA A 105 -4.67 7.05 10.31
N ARG A 106 -3.47 6.83 10.84
CA ARG A 106 -2.95 7.55 12.02
C ARG A 106 -2.82 9.05 11.76
N VAL A 107 -2.46 9.45 10.55
CA VAL A 107 -2.41 10.87 10.15
C VAL A 107 -3.83 11.44 10.07
N VAL A 108 -4.80 10.71 9.53
CA VAL A 108 -6.21 11.13 9.51
C VAL A 108 -6.74 11.39 10.92
N GLN A 109 -6.46 10.49 11.88
CA GLN A 109 -6.83 10.67 13.28
C GLN A 109 -6.21 11.96 13.87
N ARG A 110 -4.93 12.24 13.58
CA ARG A 110 -4.27 13.47 14.03
C ARG A 110 -4.90 14.73 13.45
N ILE A 111 -5.23 14.70 12.15
CA ILE A 111 -5.91 15.82 11.49
C ILE A 111 -7.28 16.08 12.15
N GLY A 112 -8.04 15.01 12.43
CA GLY A 112 -9.34 15.11 13.11
C GLY A 112 -9.27 15.68 14.53
N SER A 113 -8.08 15.65 15.16
CA SER A 113 -7.85 16.24 16.50
C SER A 113 -7.39 17.71 16.47
N LEU A 114 -7.20 18.30 15.28
CA LEU A 114 -6.80 19.70 15.15
C LEU A 114 -7.92 20.64 15.61
N SER A 115 -7.55 21.68 16.35
CA SER A 115 -8.50 22.66 16.92
C SER A 115 -9.13 23.59 15.88
N HIS A 116 -8.66 23.55 14.64
CA HIS A 116 -9.10 24.45 13.57
C HIS A 116 -9.71 23.63 12.42
N PRO A 117 -10.84 24.08 11.86
CA PRO A 117 -11.39 23.45 10.65
C PRO A 117 -10.41 23.56 9.51
N VAL A 118 -10.22 22.44 8.81
CA VAL A 118 -9.35 22.35 7.64
C VAL A 118 -10.22 22.44 6.40
N VAL A 119 -10.06 23.48 5.60
CA VAL A 119 -10.75 23.62 4.33
C VAL A 119 -9.78 23.26 3.21
N PHE A 120 -10.15 22.30 2.37
CA PHE A 120 -9.41 21.95 1.17
C PHE A 120 -10.13 22.50 -0.06
N GLU A 121 -9.38 23.08 -0.99
CA GLU A 121 -9.92 23.36 -2.32
C GLU A 121 -10.08 22.03 -3.09
N ALA A 122 -11.32 21.72 -3.48
CA ALA A 122 -11.64 20.54 -4.28
C ALA A 122 -11.26 20.79 -5.76
N ASP A 123 -9.97 20.78 -6.09
CA ASP A 123 -9.52 20.97 -7.47
C ASP A 123 -9.50 19.60 -8.18
N GLY A 124 -10.53 19.33 -8.98
CA GLY A 124 -10.57 18.22 -9.94
C GLY A 124 -10.78 16.82 -9.35
N LEU A 125 -11.58 16.69 -8.30
CA LEU A 125 -12.14 15.39 -7.91
C LEU A 125 -13.14 14.98 -9.01
N ASP A 126 -12.95 13.77 -9.55
CA ASP A 126 -13.84 13.14 -10.52
C ASP A 126 -15.25 13.07 -9.91
N GLU A 127 -16.28 13.59 -10.61
CA GLU A 127 -17.68 13.62 -10.16
C GLU A 127 -18.26 12.21 -9.85
N THR A 128 -17.53 11.15 -10.19
CA THR A 128 -17.89 9.76 -9.91
C THR A 128 -17.30 9.23 -8.58
N ALA A 129 -16.47 10.02 -7.87
CA ALA A 129 -16.09 9.67 -6.50
C ALA A 129 -17.31 9.87 -5.60
N PRO A 130 -17.62 8.92 -4.67
CA PRO A 130 -18.68 9.14 -3.70
C PRO A 130 -18.43 10.49 -3.06
N ALA A 131 -19.45 11.34 -3.04
CA ALA A 131 -19.38 12.73 -2.63
C ALA A 131 -18.43 12.86 -1.44
N ALA A 132 -17.33 13.59 -1.64
CA ALA A 132 -16.37 13.88 -0.58
C ALA A 132 -17.03 14.82 0.45
N GLY A 133 -18.02 14.29 1.15
CA GLY A 133 -18.87 15.00 2.10
C GLY A 133 -18.27 15.09 3.49
N GLY A 134 -16.95 15.22 3.62
CA GLY A 134 -16.37 15.19 4.95
C GLY A 134 -15.43 16.33 5.30
N MET A 135 -14.83 16.99 4.34
CA MET A 135 -13.84 18.04 4.62
C MET A 135 -14.19 19.40 4.02
N VAL A 136 -15.36 19.53 3.42
CA VAL A 136 -15.95 20.82 3.08
C VAL A 136 -16.94 21.16 4.18
N LEU A 137 -16.54 21.97 5.11
CA LEU A 137 -17.49 22.64 6.01
C LEU A 137 -18.27 23.64 5.18
N GLN A 138 -19.41 23.22 4.63
CA GLN A 138 -20.31 24.06 3.84
C GLN A 138 -20.99 25.17 4.65
N ASP A 139 -20.76 25.28 5.96
CA ASP A 139 -21.46 26.25 6.81
C ASP A 139 -20.59 26.92 7.87
N ALA A 140 -19.27 26.92 7.72
CA ALA A 140 -18.46 27.78 8.58
C ALA A 140 -18.30 29.14 7.92
N THR A 141 -19.05 30.11 8.35
CA THR A 141 -18.73 31.55 8.27
C THR A 141 -17.43 31.86 9.05
N VAL A 142 -16.37 31.10 8.76
CA VAL A 142 -15.06 31.28 9.36
C VAL A 142 -14.21 32.02 8.33
N SER A 143 -14.32 33.35 8.37
CA SER A 143 -13.60 34.30 7.53
C SER A 143 -12.06 34.17 7.62
N ASP A 144 -11.51 33.42 8.59
CA ASP A 144 -10.08 33.37 8.89
C ASP A 144 -9.46 31.97 8.91
N ALA A 145 -10.18 30.91 8.47
CA ALA A 145 -9.57 29.58 8.40
C ALA A 145 -8.54 29.50 7.25
N PRO A 146 -7.35 28.98 7.51
CA PRO A 146 -6.34 28.83 6.46
C PRO A 146 -6.81 27.86 5.40
N VAL A 147 -7.18 28.36 4.21
CA VAL A 147 -7.50 27.54 3.04
C VAL A 147 -6.20 26.98 2.47
N LEU A 148 -6.01 25.67 2.55
CA LEU A 148 -4.82 25.00 2.03
C LEU A 148 -4.92 24.80 0.50
N ARG A 149 -3.97 25.34 -0.24
CA ARG A 149 -3.93 25.23 -1.73
C ARG A 149 -3.10 24.04 -2.21
N LEU A 150 -3.31 22.86 -1.64
CA LEU A 150 -2.68 21.63 -2.11
C LEU A 150 -3.62 20.88 -3.07
N LYS A 151 -3.06 20.34 -4.14
CA LYS A 151 -3.82 19.48 -5.06
C LYS A 151 -4.06 18.10 -4.44
N LEU A 152 -4.98 18.03 -3.51
CA LEU A 152 -5.34 16.78 -2.81
C LEU A 152 -5.78 15.68 -3.76
N SER A 153 -6.29 16.02 -4.96
CA SER A 153 -6.63 15.06 -6.01
C SER A 153 -5.46 14.17 -6.45
N ARG A 154 -4.21 14.51 -6.09
CA ARG A 154 -3.04 13.65 -6.32
C ARG A 154 -3.03 12.43 -5.41
N LEU A 155 -3.43 12.56 -4.14
CA LEU A 155 -3.39 11.48 -3.16
C LEU A 155 -4.27 10.28 -3.57
N PRO A 156 -5.55 10.45 -3.93
CA PRO A 156 -6.36 9.35 -4.47
C PRO A 156 -5.79 8.73 -5.75
N LYS A 157 -5.17 9.56 -6.62
CA LYS A 157 -4.52 9.05 -7.84
C LYS A 157 -3.28 8.21 -7.53
N MET A 158 -2.47 8.61 -6.55
CA MET A 158 -1.34 7.80 -6.05
C MET A 158 -1.84 6.49 -5.47
N ALA A 159 -2.84 6.54 -4.58
CA ALA A 159 -3.43 5.35 -3.97
C ALA A 159 -4.01 4.38 -5.00
N LYS A 160 -4.77 4.88 -5.98
CA LYS A 160 -5.31 4.05 -7.06
C LYS A 160 -4.20 3.33 -7.83
N ARG A 161 -3.07 4.01 -8.09
CA ARG A 161 -1.92 3.40 -8.77
C ARG A 161 -1.22 2.37 -7.90
N ALA A 162 -0.95 2.69 -6.64
CA ALA A 162 -0.33 1.76 -5.70
C ALA A 162 -1.16 0.48 -5.56
N ARG A 163 -2.49 0.60 -5.42
CA ARG A 163 -3.41 -0.54 -5.39
C ARG A 163 -3.42 -1.34 -6.71
N ASP A 164 -3.41 -0.68 -7.87
CA ASP A 164 -3.31 -1.37 -9.18
C ASP A 164 -1.99 -2.15 -9.28
N MET A 165 -0.88 -1.56 -8.83
CA MET A 165 0.42 -2.23 -8.80
C MET A 165 0.40 -3.44 -7.86
N LEU A 166 -0.17 -3.31 -6.65
CA LEU A 166 -0.28 -4.40 -5.68
C LEU A 166 -1.08 -5.57 -6.23
N ARG A 167 -2.25 -5.33 -6.81
CA ARG A 167 -3.07 -6.39 -7.42
C ARG A 167 -2.31 -7.11 -8.54
N ARG A 168 -1.66 -6.36 -9.41
CA ARG A 168 -0.85 -6.93 -10.50
C ARG A 168 0.35 -7.72 -9.99
N ALA A 169 1.00 -7.30 -8.90
CA ALA A 169 2.08 -8.05 -8.28
C ALA A 169 1.58 -9.39 -7.73
N THR A 170 0.41 -9.38 -7.10
CA THR A 170 -0.25 -10.58 -6.60
C THR A 170 -0.67 -11.51 -7.74
N GLU A 171 -1.25 -10.97 -8.83
CA GLU A 171 -1.55 -11.73 -10.05
C GLU A 171 -0.27 -12.35 -10.64
N ALA A 172 0.79 -11.55 -10.81
CA ALA A 172 2.06 -12.02 -11.32
C ALA A 172 2.68 -13.14 -10.46
N TYR A 173 2.52 -13.05 -9.14
CA TYR A 173 2.96 -14.09 -8.20
C TYR A 173 2.22 -15.42 -8.45
N ILE A 174 0.90 -15.40 -8.54
CA ILE A 174 0.09 -16.61 -8.75
C ILE A 174 0.31 -17.20 -10.13
N GLU A 175 0.32 -16.36 -11.17
CA GLU A 175 0.52 -16.80 -12.56
C GLU A 175 1.98 -17.08 -12.90
N ARG A 176 2.93 -16.74 -12.02
CA ARG A 176 4.37 -16.84 -12.26
C ARG A 176 4.82 -16.06 -13.50
N ASP A 177 4.24 -14.88 -13.68
CA ASP A 177 4.41 -14.05 -14.88
C ASP A 177 5.48 -12.97 -14.66
N THR A 178 6.66 -13.18 -15.23
CA THR A 178 7.79 -12.25 -15.14
C THR A 178 7.57 -10.99 -16.00
N GLU A 179 6.78 -11.05 -17.06
CA GLU A 179 6.50 -9.87 -17.90
C GLU A 179 5.60 -8.89 -17.15
N LYS A 180 4.54 -9.41 -16.48
CA LYS A 180 3.72 -8.60 -15.57
C LYS A 180 4.56 -7.98 -14.46
N ALA A 181 5.46 -8.75 -13.84
CA ALA A 181 6.34 -8.27 -12.80
C ALA A 181 7.24 -7.13 -13.30
N ASN A 182 7.91 -7.28 -14.43
CA ASN A 182 8.72 -6.23 -15.05
C ASN A 182 7.92 -4.97 -15.41
N ALA A 183 6.65 -5.14 -15.83
CA ALA A 183 5.79 -4.00 -16.13
C ALA A 183 5.43 -3.19 -14.88
N ILE A 184 5.38 -3.80 -13.70
CA ILE A 184 5.13 -3.12 -12.42
C ILE A 184 6.32 -2.21 -12.06
N ILE A 185 7.54 -2.72 -12.12
CA ILE A 185 8.77 -1.98 -11.83
C ILE A 185 8.85 -0.68 -12.65
N LYS A 186 8.48 -0.75 -13.92
CA LYS A 186 8.45 0.44 -14.81
C LYS A 186 7.36 1.46 -14.45
N ARG A 187 6.31 1.05 -13.72
CA ARG A 187 5.18 1.92 -13.34
C ARG A 187 5.45 2.77 -12.12
N ASP A 188 6.36 2.36 -11.27
CA ASP A 188 6.69 3.01 -10.01
C ASP A 188 7.10 4.48 -10.21
N ARG A 189 7.91 4.77 -11.20
CA ARG A 189 8.30 6.14 -11.59
C ARG A 189 7.14 7.15 -11.69
N LYS A 190 5.90 6.66 -11.89
CA LYS A 190 4.72 7.55 -11.95
C LYS A 190 4.26 7.97 -10.56
N ILE A 191 4.42 7.12 -9.56
CA ILE A 191 4.10 7.44 -8.15
C ILE A 191 5.15 8.42 -7.65
N ASP A 192 6.44 8.15 -7.86
CA ASP A 192 7.56 9.03 -7.48
C ASP A 192 7.42 10.44 -8.06
N ASN A 193 7.08 10.52 -9.36
CA ASN A 193 6.85 11.81 -10.00
C ASN A 193 5.67 12.57 -9.41
N GLN A 194 4.62 11.86 -8.96
CA GLN A 194 3.50 12.50 -8.27
C GLN A 194 3.89 12.96 -6.88
N TYR A 195 4.66 12.14 -6.14
CA TYR A 195 5.19 12.50 -4.83
C TYR A 195 6.09 13.74 -4.93
N ARG A 196 7.08 13.76 -5.84
CA ARG A 196 7.98 14.91 -6.04
C ARG A 196 7.21 16.21 -6.34
N LYS A 197 6.18 16.16 -7.19
CA LYS A 197 5.34 17.31 -7.47
C LYS A 197 4.53 17.76 -6.27
N PHE A 198 3.97 16.82 -5.51
CA PHE A 198 3.21 17.13 -4.31
C PHE A 198 4.12 17.71 -3.23
N PHE A 199 5.33 17.19 -3.08
CA PHE A 199 6.34 17.74 -2.16
C PHE A 199 6.69 19.18 -2.49
N ALA A 200 6.95 19.51 -3.75
CA ALA A 200 7.25 20.88 -4.18
C ALA A 200 6.08 21.84 -3.91
N GLU A 201 4.85 21.41 -4.17
CA GLU A 201 3.64 22.20 -3.88
C GLU A 201 3.49 22.44 -2.36
N ALA A 202 3.70 21.41 -1.54
CA ALA A 202 3.62 21.54 -0.08
C ALA A 202 4.70 22.46 0.49
N MET A 203 5.93 22.39 -0.01
CA MET A 203 7.01 23.30 0.39
C MET A 203 6.72 24.74 0.02
N ALA A 204 6.15 24.99 -1.16
CA ALA A 204 5.75 26.34 -1.58
C ALA A 204 4.63 26.89 -0.68
N GLU A 205 3.66 26.07 -0.29
CA GLU A 205 2.57 26.46 0.61
C GLU A 205 3.09 26.80 2.01
N ILE A 206 3.99 25.98 2.57
CA ILE A 206 4.64 26.26 3.86
C ILE A 206 5.40 27.59 3.82
N ALA A 207 6.16 27.83 2.77
CA ALA A 207 6.97 29.04 2.63
C ALA A 207 6.09 30.29 2.50
N SER A 208 4.96 30.22 1.77
CA SER A 208 4.10 31.37 1.50
C SER A 208 3.23 31.75 2.68
N ARG A 209 2.79 30.79 3.50
CA ARG A 209 1.81 31.03 4.58
C ARG A 209 2.38 30.94 5.99
N HIS A 210 3.59 30.43 6.14
CA HIS A 210 4.23 30.15 7.43
C HIS A 210 3.42 29.20 8.32
N VAL A 211 2.56 28.35 7.71
CA VAL A 211 1.78 27.29 8.37
C VAL A 211 2.29 25.97 7.87
N ALA A 212 2.92 25.18 8.75
CA ALA A 212 3.60 23.95 8.38
C ALA A 212 2.81 22.68 8.74
N GLU A 213 1.92 22.72 9.73
CA GLU A 213 1.36 21.52 10.35
C GLU A 213 0.60 20.65 9.34
N LEU A 214 -0.44 21.20 8.73
CA LEU A 214 -1.27 20.44 7.80
C LEU A 214 -0.56 20.03 6.51
N PRO A 215 0.23 20.89 5.82
CA PRO A 215 1.05 20.46 4.70
C PRO A 215 1.99 19.32 5.06
N THR A 216 2.56 19.30 6.27
CA THR A 216 3.42 18.21 6.75
C THR A 216 2.63 16.91 6.90
N TYR A 217 1.42 16.94 7.45
CA TYR A 217 0.56 15.75 7.51
C TYR A 217 0.22 15.23 6.13
N MET A 218 -0.08 16.10 5.17
CA MET A 218 -0.35 15.71 3.79
C MET A 218 0.90 15.09 3.12
N LEU A 219 2.08 15.63 3.40
CA LEU A 219 3.35 15.04 2.94
C LEU A 219 3.58 13.64 3.51
N TRP A 220 3.25 13.42 4.78
CA TRP A 220 3.35 12.07 5.37
C TRP A 220 2.41 11.08 4.71
N ILE A 221 1.20 11.49 4.33
CA ILE A 221 0.28 10.64 3.57
C ILE A 221 0.86 10.34 2.19
N ALA A 222 1.33 11.35 1.46
CA ALA A 222 1.93 11.18 0.15
C ALA A 222 3.16 10.26 0.19
N HIS A 223 4.01 10.41 1.22
CA HIS A 223 5.17 9.55 1.44
C HIS A 223 4.75 8.09 1.73
N ASN A 224 3.75 7.85 2.58
CA ASN A 224 3.27 6.49 2.79
C ASN A 224 2.75 5.85 1.49
N LEU A 225 2.08 6.62 0.62
CA LEU A 225 1.60 6.12 -0.68
C LEU A 225 2.76 5.82 -1.66
N GLU A 226 3.81 6.61 -1.65
CA GLU A 226 5.04 6.35 -2.41
C GLU A 226 5.71 5.07 -1.89
N ARG A 227 5.88 4.92 -0.56
CA ARG A 227 6.46 3.71 0.05
C ARG A 227 5.66 2.44 -0.26
N ILE A 228 4.33 2.52 -0.41
CA ILE A 228 3.52 1.40 -0.89
C ILE A 228 3.93 1.01 -2.31
N GLY A 229 4.19 1.97 -3.19
CA GLY A 229 4.72 1.75 -4.54
C GLY A 229 6.05 0.99 -4.50
N ASP A 230 7.04 1.52 -3.77
CA ASP A 230 8.37 0.90 -3.60
C ASP A 230 8.25 -0.56 -3.12
N ARG A 231 7.44 -0.81 -2.07
CA ARG A 231 7.24 -2.16 -1.56
C ARG A 231 6.62 -3.09 -2.60
N THR A 232 5.74 -2.56 -3.44
CA THR A 232 5.14 -3.34 -4.52
C THR A 232 6.18 -3.68 -5.61
N THR A 233 7.15 -2.82 -5.84
CA THR A 233 8.30 -3.12 -6.71
C THR A 233 9.12 -4.28 -6.15
N ASN A 234 9.38 -4.31 -4.83
CA ASN A 234 10.03 -5.45 -4.18
C ASN A 234 9.25 -6.76 -4.38
N LEU A 235 7.90 -6.72 -4.31
CA LEU A 235 7.07 -7.89 -4.62
C LEU A 235 7.30 -8.39 -6.06
N ALA A 236 7.35 -7.47 -7.05
CA ALA A 236 7.58 -7.81 -8.44
C ALA A 236 8.97 -8.44 -8.66
N GLU A 237 10.01 -7.93 -8.00
CA GLU A 237 11.35 -8.53 -8.04
C GLU A 237 11.37 -9.95 -7.46
N ARG A 238 10.59 -10.21 -6.40
CA ARG A 238 10.46 -11.56 -5.84
C ARG A 238 9.75 -12.53 -6.77
N VAL A 239 8.80 -12.06 -7.58
CA VAL A 239 8.20 -12.88 -8.65
C VAL A 239 9.25 -13.29 -9.67
N ILE A 240 10.07 -12.34 -10.14
CA ILE A 240 11.13 -12.62 -11.10
C ILE A 240 12.10 -13.66 -10.53
N PHE A 241 12.58 -13.46 -9.28
CA PHE A 241 13.42 -14.44 -8.60
C PHE A 241 12.75 -15.82 -8.47
N MET A 242 11.49 -15.88 -8.05
CA MET A 242 10.75 -17.14 -7.90
C MET A 242 10.70 -17.94 -9.19
N VAL A 243 10.56 -17.27 -10.33
CA VAL A 243 10.45 -17.93 -11.65
C VAL A 243 11.82 -18.27 -12.22
N THR A 244 12.73 -17.31 -12.24
CA THR A 244 14.03 -17.43 -12.94
C THR A 244 15.15 -17.98 -12.07
N GLY A 245 15.07 -17.77 -10.75
CA GLY A 245 16.16 -18.03 -9.80
C GLY A 245 17.27 -16.96 -9.83
N GLN A 246 17.05 -15.87 -10.56
CA GLN A 246 18.00 -14.76 -10.66
C GLN A 246 17.47 -13.53 -9.91
N TYR A 247 18.35 -12.85 -9.18
CA TYR A 247 18.05 -11.54 -8.63
C TYR A 247 18.19 -10.49 -9.73
N THR A 248 17.17 -9.67 -9.89
CA THR A 248 17.24 -8.51 -10.77
C THR A 248 17.59 -7.31 -9.87
N GLU A 249 18.81 -6.83 -9.91
CA GLU A 249 19.11 -5.51 -9.38
C GLU A 249 18.54 -4.50 -10.38
N VAL A 250 17.48 -3.81 -9.97
CA VAL A 250 17.10 -2.58 -10.67
C VAL A 250 18.13 -1.54 -10.25
N LEU A 251 19.12 -1.31 -11.10
CA LEU A 251 20.01 -0.16 -10.94
C LEU A 251 19.09 1.07 -11.02
N GLU A 252 18.86 1.71 -9.89
CA GLU A 252 18.25 3.02 -9.85
C GLU A 252 19.22 3.97 -10.56
N ASP A 253 18.90 4.34 -11.80
CA ASP A 253 19.54 5.48 -12.46
C ASP A 253 19.13 6.73 -11.68
N TYR A 254 19.94 7.11 -10.72
CA TYR A 254 19.88 8.41 -10.05
C TYR A 254 20.41 9.49 -11.03
N ASP A 255 19.56 9.94 -11.95
CA ASP A 255 19.75 11.16 -12.74
C ASP A 255 18.90 12.32 -12.16
#